data_b54ba6ae78f2a42389dba36b733ff4dd
#
_entry.id   b54ba6ae78f2a42389dba36b733ff4dd
#
_cell.length_a   1.000
_cell.length_b   1.000
_cell.length_c   1.000
_cell.angle_alpha   90.00
_cell.angle_beta   90.00
_cell.angle_gamma   90.00
#
_symmetry.space_group_name_H-M   'P 1'
#
loop_
_entity.id
_entity.type
_entity.pdbx_description
1 polymer ?
#
loop_
_entity_poly.entity_id
_entity_poly.type
_entity_poly.pdbx_seq_one_letter_code
_entity_poly.pdbx_strand_id
1 'polypeptide(L)'
;METRNLDVMVDIETTGTHPEHNGIIQIAAVRFNAQTMTVDASDMFDRALIVAPGRFWEESTRAFWQGKNLKVYQQICSRMEDPFLVLKAFQEWANKGRAPSDAPLRFWGKPTSFDYSFVQSYFRQFNLHLPFHYRYARDMNSYIAGMRGNPDHPEINVPFSGDVHNALHDVLHQIKTVFVASQEKQKEAA
;
A
#
# COMPACT_ATOMS: atom_id res chain seq x y z
N MET A 1 -15.55 1.14 -23.61
CA MET A 1 -15.47 1.61 -22.21
C MET A 1 -14.04 1.46 -21.76
N GLU A 2 -13.34 2.54 -21.48
CA GLU A 2 -12.01 2.44 -20.85
C GLU A 2 -12.18 1.73 -19.51
N THR A 3 -11.49 0.60 -19.32
CA THR A 3 -11.47 -0.11 -18.04
C THR A 3 -10.68 0.73 -17.05
N ARG A 4 -11.36 1.55 -16.26
CA ARG A 4 -10.74 2.34 -15.19
C ARG A 4 -9.99 1.40 -14.23
N ASN A 5 -8.76 1.75 -13.90
CA ASN A 5 -7.97 1.01 -12.92
C ASN A 5 -8.62 1.14 -11.54
N LEU A 6 -9.28 0.07 -11.09
CA LEU A 6 -9.96 0.02 -9.78
C LEU A 6 -9.06 -0.55 -8.68
N ASP A 7 -7.94 -1.17 -9.05
CA ASP A 7 -6.98 -1.73 -8.12
C ASP A 7 -6.01 -0.65 -7.66
N VAL A 8 -5.81 -0.55 -6.36
CA VAL A 8 -4.89 0.38 -5.72
C VAL A 8 -4.01 -0.43 -4.77
N MET A 9 -2.74 -0.61 -5.13
CA MET A 9 -1.74 -1.16 -4.22
C MET A 9 -1.35 -0.06 -3.24
N VAL A 10 -1.37 -0.38 -1.96
CA VAL A 10 -1.02 0.54 -0.86
C VAL A 10 0.01 -0.14 0.00
N ASP A 11 1.03 0.60 0.40
CA ASP A 11 2.03 0.19 1.37
C ASP A 11 2.29 1.34 2.33
N ILE A 12 2.60 1.01 3.58
CA ILE A 12 2.87 2.00 4.63
C ILE A 12 4.15 1.65 5.39
N GLU A 13 4.83 2.69 5.83
CA GLU A 13 5.88 2.57 6.83
C GLU A 13 5.38 3.10 8.17
N THR A 14 5.75 2.43 9.27
CA THR A 14 5.14 2.66 10.57
C THR A 14 6.15 2.82 11.70
N THR A 15 5.66 3.27 12.85
CA THR A 15 6.42 3.37 14.12
C THR A 15 6.29 2.13 15.00
N GLY A 16 5.58 1.10 14.55
CA GLY A 16 5.33 -0.15 15.25
C GLY A 16 4.28 -0.99 14.57
N THR A 17 3.82 -2.04 15.21
CA THR A 17 2.98 -3.07 14.60
C THR A 17 1.49 -2.99 14.99
N HIS A 18 1.11 -2.11 15.89
CA HIS A 18 -0.26 -2.00 16.40
C HIS A 18 -1.01 -0.81 15.81
N PRO A 19 -2.02 -1.02 14.94
CA PRO A 19 -2.71 0.04 14.19
C PRO A 19 -3.45 1.05 15.09
N GLU A 20 -3.79 0.68 16.33
CA GLU A 20 -4.46 1.60 17.29
C GLU A 20 -3.48 2.47 18.07
N HIS A 21 -2.20 2.10 18.10
CA HIS A 21 -1.20 2.74 18.97
C HIS A 21 -0.02 3.34 18.21
N ASN A 22 0.36 2.74 17.10
CA ASN A 22 1.53 3.18 16.35
C ASN A 22 1.17 4.11 15.19
N GLY A 23 2.17 4.87 14.77
CA GLY A 23 2.02 5.87 13.72
C GLY A 23 2.34 5.33 12.33
N ILE A 24 1.68 5.89 11.31
CA ILE A 24 2.17 5.84 9.92
C ILE A 24 3.18 6.98 9.75
N ILE A 25 4.33 6.69 9.15
CA ILE A 25 5.36 7.68 8.81
C ILE A 25 5.55 7.87 7.31
N GLN A 26 5.11 6.92 6.50
CA GLN A 26 5.00 7.05 5.04
C GLN A 26 3.78 6.26 4.57
N ILE A 27 3.09 6.78 3.56
CA ILE A 27 2.03 6.08 2.83
C ILE A 27 2.25 6.27 1.34
N ALA A 28 2.26 5.18 0.59
CA ALA A 28 2.32 5.20 -0.85
C ALA A 28 1.18 4.38 -1.46
N ALA A 29 0.73 4.80 -2.64
CA ALA A 29 -0.30 4.10 -3.37
C ALA A 29 -0.15 4.30 -4.88
N VAL A 30 -0.43 3.24 -5.64
CA VAL A 30 -0.34 3.25 -7.10
C VAL A 30 -1.55 2.52 -7.68
N ARG A 31 -2.18 3.13 -8.69
CA ARG A 31 -3.26 2.50 -9.44
C ARG A 31 -2.71 1.50 -10.44
N PHE A 32 -3.33 0.35 -10.52
CA PHE A 32 -2.95 -0.67 -11.49
C PHE A 32 -4.17 -1.48 -11.95
N ASN A 33 -3.97 -2.34 -12.92
CA ASN A 33 -4.97 -3.29 -13.35
C ASN A 33 -4.34 -4.69 -13.38
N ALA A 34 -4.79 -5.55 -12.47
CA ALA A 34 -4.27 -6.91 -12.34
C ALA A 34 -4.59 -7.81 -13.54
N GLN A 35 -5.66 -7.51 -14.32
CA GLN A 35 -6.07 -8.30 -15.48
C GLN A 35 -5.29 -7.91 -16.74
N THR A 36 -5.15 -6.60 -16.99
CA THR A 36 -4.41 -6.10 -18.16
C THR A 36 -2.91 -5.95 -17.92
N MET A 37 -2.48 -6.14 -16.67
CA MET A 37 -1.08 -5.98 -16.23
C MET A 37 -0.52 -4.59 -16.58
N THR A 38 -1.32 -3.56 -16.35
CA THR A 38 -0.95 -2.15 -16.58
C THR A 38 -0.86 -1.39 -15.27
N VAL A 39 0.04 -0.43 -15.18
CA VAL A 39 0.21 0.48 -14.06
C VAL A 39 0.12 1.92 -14.54
N ASP A 40 -0.55 2.78 -13.77
CA ASP A 40 -0.57 4.22 -14.01
C ASP A 40 0.64 4.86 -13.32
N ALA A 41 1.76 4.94 -14.04
CA ALA A 41 2.98 5.54 -13.55
C ALA A 41 2.93 7.07 -13.44
N SER A 42 1.91 7.70 -14.00
CA SER A 42 1.75 9.17 -13.99
C SER A 42 0.94 9.69 -12.80
N ASP A 43 0.23 8.81 -12.09
CA ASP A 43 -0.65 9.17 -10.98
C ASP A 43 -0.39 8.30 -9.74
N MET A 44 0.79 8.50 -9.13
CA MET A 44 1.21 7.83 -7.91
C MET A 44 1.02 8.75 -6.71
N PHE A 45 0.67 8.18 -5.56
CA PHE A 45 0.65 8.87 -4.28
C PHE A 45 1.82 8.41 -3.43
N ASP A 46 2.61 9.34 -2.91
CA ASP A 46 3.71 9.07 -1.99
C ASP A 46 3.91 10.28 -1.07
N ARG A 47 3.58 10.13 0.21
CA ARG A 47 3.68 11.17 1.24
C ARG A 47 4.21 10.61 2.54
N ALA A 48 5.00 11.43 3.24
CA ALA A 48 5.48 11.15 4.59
C ALA A 48 4.68 11.95 5.62
N LEU A 49 4.50 11.36 6.81
CA LEU A 49 3.69 11.93 7.87
C LEU A 49 4.52 12.10 9.15
N ILE A 50 4.33 13.22 9.87
CA ILE A 50 4.71 13.26 11.28
C ILE A 50 3.84 12.26 12.06
N VAL A 51 4.37 11.74 13.16
CA VAL A 51 3.59 10.82 14.02
C VAL A 51 2.36 11.54 14.55
N ALA A 52 1.18 10.98 14.28
CA ALA A 52 -0.08 11.61 14.67
C ALA A 52 -0.24 11.72 16.19
N PRO A 53 -0.94 12.73 16.70
CA PRO A 53 -1.19 12.88 18.14
C PRO A 53 -1.78 11.61 18.77
N GLY A 54 -1.25 11.20 19.92
CA GLY A 54 -1.67 10.02 20.66
C GLY A 54 -1.11 8.69 20.13
N ARG A 55 -0.21 8.73 19.15
CA ARG A 55 0.47 7.54 18.63
C ARG A 55 1.93 7.50 19.06
N PHE A 56 2.49 6.30 19.17
CA PHE A 56 3.77 6.07 19.80
C PHE A 56 4.73 5.28 18.91
N TRP A 57 6.00 5.34 19.28
CA TRP A 57 7.04 4.47 18.74
C TRP A 57 7.19 3.21 19.58
N GLU A 58 7.23 2.05 18.94
CA GLU A 58 7.80 0.85 19.54
C GLU A 58 9.32 0.92 19.51
N GLU A 59 9.97 0.51 20.60
CA GLU A 59 11.43 0.58 20.71
C GLU A 59 12.14 -0.30 19.68
N SER A 60 11.61 -1.50 19.43
CA SER A 60 12.12 -2.41 18.38
C SER A 60 12.06 -1.77 16.98
N THR A 61 10.96 -1.09 16.66
CA THR A 61 10.79 -0.40 15.38
C THR A 61 11.67 0.84 15.28
N ARG A 62 11.86 1.56 16.40
CA ARG A 62 12.82 2.66 16.47
C ARG A 62 14.24 2.18 16.16
N ALA A 63 14.67 1.08 16.79
CA ALA A 63 15.98 0.46 16.54
C ALA A 63 16.12 -0.02 15.08
N PHE A 64 15.05 -0.58 14.49
CA PHE A 64 15.01 -0.97 13.09
C PHE A 64 15.29 0.22 12.15
N TRP A 65 14.63 1.37 12.39
CA TRP A 65 14.81 2.57 11.57
C TRP A 65 16.16 3.26 11.80
N GLN A 66 16.64 3.31 13.02
CA GLN A 66 17.91 3.95 13.37
C GLN A 66 19.13 3.08 13.04
N GLY A 67 18.93 1.79 12.73
CA GLY A 67 19.96 0.84 12.34
C GLY A 67 20.21 0.83 10.82
N LYS A 68 20.05 -0.32 10.22
CA LYS A 68 20.33 -0.55 8.78
C LYS A 68 19.46 0.24 7.82
N ASN A 69 18.33 0.78 8.28
CA ASN A 69 17.37 1.52 7.45
C ASN A 69 17.47 3.03 7.63
N LEU A 70 18.51 3.52 8.31
CA LEU A 70 18.68 4.95 8.65
C LEU A 70 18.60 5.86 7.42
N LYS A 71 19.19 5.47 6.30
CA LYS A 71 19.14 6.26 5.04
C LYS A 71 17.70 6.50 4.59
N VAL A 72 16.89 5.46 4.53
CA VAL A 72 15.47 5.55 4.12
C VAL A 72 14.68 6.36 5.13
N TYR A 73 14.90 6.13 6.42
CA TYR A 73 14.26 6.91 7.49
C TYR A 73 14.56 8.41 7.37
N GLN A 74 15.80 8.79 7.09
CA GLN A 74 16.17 10.20 6.87
C GLN A 74 15.46 10.81 5.65
N GLN A 75 15.32 10.06 4.57
CA GLN A 75 14.54 10.47 3.39
C GLN A 75 13.07 10.70 3.74
N ILE A 76 12.46 9.80 4.52
CA ILE A 76 11.09 9.96 5.02
C ILE A 76 10.98 11.21 5.89
N CYS A 77 11.86 11.36 6.89
CA CYS A 77 11.85 12.49 7.81
C CYS A 77 11.99 13.85 7.13
N SER A 78 12.76 13.92 6.02
CA SER A 78 13.01 15.18 5.30
C SER A 78 11.77 15.80 4.65
N ARG A 79 10.67 15.04 4.51
CA ARG A 79 9.44 15.43 3.80
C ARG A 79 8.15 15.17 4.58
N MET A 80 8.25 15.02 5.90
CA MET A 80 7.08 14.77 6.75
C MET A 80 6.13 15.96 6.78
N GLU A 81 4.85 15.65 6.67
CA GLU A 81 3.74 16.60 6.61
C GLU A 81 2.73 16.31 7.73
N ASP A 82 1.78 17.22 7.93
CA ASP A 82 0.66 17.01 8.85
C ASP A 82 -0.18 15.80 8.44
N PRO A 83 -0.47 14.84 9.33
CA PRO A 83 -1.17 13.61 8.98
C PRO A 83 -2.59 13.84 8.49
N PHE A 84 -3.32 14.83 9.00
CA PHE A 84 -4.65 15.16 8.52
C PHE A 84 -4.61 15.64 7.05
N LEU A 85 -3.65 16.50 6.72
CA LEU A 85 -3.50 17.02 5.35
C LEU A 85 -3.09 15.90 4.38
N VAL A 86 -2.21 15.00 4.80
CA VAL A 86 -1.81 13.84 3.97
C VAL A 86 -2.98 12.91 3.72
N LEU A 87 -3.76 12.56 4.75
CA LEU A 87 -4.92 11.69 4.59
C LEU A 87 -6.02 12.31 3.75
N LYS A 88 -6.24 13.62 3.88
CA LYS A 88 -7.18 14.35 3.03
C LYS A 88 -6.74 14.32 1.56
N ALA A 89 -5.46 14.58 1.30
CA ALA A 89 -4.88 14.47 -0.03
C ALA A 89 -4.97 13.04 -0.60
N PHE A 90 -4.77 12.02 0.25
CA PHE A 90 -4.94 10.61 -0.14
C PHE A 90 -6.39 10.30 -0.52
N GLN A 91 -7.36 10.78 0.26
CA GLN A 91 -8.78 10.63 -0.04
C GLN A 91 -9.15 11.30 -1.38
N GLU A 92 -8.66 12.51 -1.60
CA GLU A 92 -8.89 13.27 -2.84
C GLU A 92 -8.26 12.57 -4.05
N TRP A 93 -7.01 12.10 -3.91
CA TRP A 93 -6.33 11.32 -4.93
C TRP A 93 -7.09 10.02 -5.25
N ALA A 94 -7.49 9.27 -4.23
CA ALA A 94 -8.22 8.02 -4.41
C ALA A 94 -9.59 8.22 -5.10
N ASN A 95 -10.25 9.35 -4.90
CA ASN A 95 -11.54 9.67 -5.50
C ASN A 95 -11.45 10.49 -6.81
N LYS A 96 -10.25 10.87 -7.23
CA LYS A 96 -10.04 11.70 -8.43
C LYS A 96 -10.70 11.09 -9.68
N GLY A 97 -11.56 11.86 -10.33
CA GLY A 97 -12.27 11.45 -11.53
C GLY A 97 -13.31 10.36 -11.34
N ARG A 98 -13.76 10.10 -10.11
CA ARG A 98 -14.77 9.08 -9.79
C ARG A 98 -16.15 9.69 -9.55
N ALA A 99 -17.16 8.97 -10.00
CA ALA A 99 -18.56 9.25 -9.68
C ALA A 99 -19.06 8.33 -8.56
N PRO A 100 -20.09 8.71 -7.78
CA PRO A 100 -20.70 7.84 -6.76
C PRO A 100 -21.23 6.50 -7.30
N SER A 101 -21.57 6.44 -8.57
CA SER A 101 -22.05 5.23 -9.26
C SER A 101 -20.92 4.30 -9.74
N ASP A 102 -19.65 4.72 -9.64
CA ASP A 102 -18.53 3.89 -10.09
C ASP A 102 -18.36 2.67 -9.17
N ALA A 103 -17.88 1.56 -9.75
CA ALA A 103 -17.55 0.36 -8.98
C ALA A 103 -16.52 0.68 -7.89
N PRO A 104 -16.63 0.07 -6.70
CA PRO A 104 -15.74 0.34 -5.58
C PRO A 104 -14.26 0.09 -5.89
N LEU A 105 -13.37 0.93 -5.33
CA LEU A 105 -11.94 0.69 -5.38
C LEU A 105 -11.57 -0.56 -4.59
N ARG A 106 -10.62 -1.33 -5.11
CA ARG A 106 -10.02 -2.48 -4.42
C ARG A 106 -8.70 -2.05 -3.80
N PHE A 107 -8.64 -2.13 -2.48
CA PHE A 107 -7.42 -1.90 -1.71
C PHE A 107 -6.57 -3.17 -1.73
N TRP A 108 -5.33 -3.08 -2.16
CA TRP A 108 -4.36 -4.18 -2.13
C TRP A 108 -3.24 -3.86 -1.14
N GLY A 109 -2.70 -4.89 -0.47
CA GLY A 109 -1.55 -4.80 0.44
C GLY A 109 -0.85 -6.14 0.64
N LYS A 110 0.31 -6.10 1.29
CA LYS A 110 1.12 -7.30 1.63
C LYS A 110 1.72 -7.22 3.04
N PRO A 111 1.08 -7.75 4.07
CA PRO A 111 -0.30 -8.28 4.07
C PRO A 111 -1.33 -7.15 4.17
N THR A 112 -2.42 -7.27 3.47
CA THR A 112 -3.46 -6.23 3.46
C THR A 112 -4.08 -5.99 4.84
N SER A 113 -4.07 -6.99 5.72
CA SER A 113 -4.53 -6.87 7.10
C SER A 113 -3.72 -5.85 7.91
N PHE A 114 -2.44 -5.67 7.60
CA PHE A 114 -1.57 -4.67 8.22
C PHE A 114 -1.89 -3.28 7.67
N ASP A 115 -1.66 -3.06 6.38
CA ASP A 115 -1.80 -1.74 5.75
C ASP A 115 -3.22 -1.19 5.88
N TYR A 116 -4.22 -2.01 5.57
CA TYR A 116 -5.61 -1.60 5.65
C TYR A 116 -6.03 -1.21 7.07
N SER A 117 -5.59 -1.95 8.08
CA SER A 117 -5.94 -1.68 9.48
C SER A 117 -5.38 -0.35 9.97
N PHE A 118 -4.13 -0.04 9.64
CA PHE A 118 -3.52 1.25 9.94
C PHE A 118 -4.22 2.40 9.22
N VAL A 119 -4.42 2.28 7.92
CA VAL A 119 -5.10 3.31 7.13
C VAL A 119 -6.51 3.55 7.67
N GLN A 120 -7.27 2.49 7.96
CA GLN A 120 -8.61 2.61 8.54
C GLN A 120 -8.59 3.29 9.92
N SER A 121 -7.64 2.92 10.79
CA SER A 121 -7.47 3.52 12.11
C SER A 121 -7.19 5.03 12.02
N TYR A 122 -6.34 5.45 11.09
CA TYR A 122 -6.05 6.85 10.84
C TYR A 122 -7.26 7.63 10.32
N PHE A 123 -7.98 7.09 9.34
CA PHE A 123 -9.19 7.73 8.81
C PHE A 123 -10.27 7.92 9.89
N ARG A 124 -10.42 6.94 10.80
CA ARG A 124 -11.30 7.07 11.98
C ARG A 124 -10.83 8.15 12.95
N GLN A 125 -9.53 8.17 13.27
CA GLN A 125 -8.94 9.16 14.19
C GLN A 125 -9.20 10.60 13.72
N PHE A 126 -9.08 10.87 12.43
CA PHE A 126 -9.26 12.19 11.86
C PHE A 126 -10.70 12.46 11.37
N ASN A 127 -11.65 11.55 11.64
CA ASN A 127 -13.04 11.64 11.19
C ASN A 127 -13.18 11.89 9.67
N LEU A 128 -12.35 11.22 8.89
CA LEU A 128 -12.37 11.25 7.43
C LEU A 128 -13.07 10.01 6.88
N HIS A 129 -13.70 10.14 5.71
CA HIS A 129 -14.30 9.00 5.01
C HIS A 129 -13.23 8.21 4.27
N LEU A 130 -13.06 6.93 4.63
CA LEU A 130 -12.12 6.03 3.95
C LEU A 130 -12.63 5.72 2.53
N PRO A 131 -11.84 5.94 1.46
CA PRO A 131 -12.27 5.71 0.08
C PRO A 131 -12.37 4.22 -0.31
N PHE A 132 -12.02 3.33 0.60
CA PHE A 132 -12.04 1.88 0.40
C PHE A 132 -13.00 1.21 1.37
N HIS A 133 -13.83 0.31 0.85
CA HIS A 133 -14.69 -0.50 1.68
C HIS A 133 -14.01 -1.85 1.98
N TYR A 134 -14.06 -2.32 3.23
CA TYR A 134 -13.33 -3.52 3.69
C TYR A 134 -13.62 -4.80 2.87
N ARG A 135 -14.81 -4.94 2.27
CA ARG A 135 -15.15 -6.08 1.41
C ARG A 135 -14.34 -6.11 0.10
N TYR A 136 -13.72 -5.02 -0.26
CA TYR A 136 -12.90 -4.90 -1.46
C TYR A 136 -11.39 -4.83 -1.14
N ALA A 137 -11.01 -5.18 0.08
CA ALA A 137 -9.62 -5.42 0.43
C ALA A 137 -9.13 -6.73 -0.22
N ARG A 138 -7.91 -6.73 -0.73
CA ARG A 138 -7.26 -7.84 -1.42
C ARG A 138 -5.86 -8.04 -0.83
N ASP A 139 -5.59 -9.21 -0.33
CA ASP A 139 -4.25 -9.59 0.09
C ASP A 139 -3.48 -10.17 -1.10
N MET A 140 -2.29 -9.62 -1.36
CA MET A 140 -1.48 -9.99 -2.51
C MET A 140 -1.08 -11.47 -2.47
N ASN A 141 -0.58 -11.96 -1.33
CA ASN A 141 -0.13 -13.34 -1.20
C ASN A 141 -1.30 -14.33 -1.34
N SER A 142 -2.44 -14.01 -0.71
CA SER A 142 -3.66 -14.82 -0.83
C SER A 142 -4.20 -14.87 -2.26
N TYR A 143 -4.12 -13.76 -2.99
CA TYR A 143 -4.50 -13.71 -4.41
C TYR A 143 -3.59 -14.60 -5.26
N ILE A 144 -2.28 -14.53 -5.07
CA ILE A 144 -1.30 -15.34 -5.80
C ILE A 144 -1.47 -16.83 -5.46
N ALA A 145 -1.62 -17.16 -4.17
CA ALA A 145 -1.87 -18.54 -3.72
C ALA A 145 -3.15 -19.12 -4.34
N GLY A 146 -4.23 -18.34 -4.35
CA GLY A 146 -5.51 -18.75 -4.98
C GLY A 146 -5.37 -18.94 -6.49
N MET A 147 -4.66 -18.05 -7.17
CA MET A 147 -4.39 -18.14 -8.61
C MET A 147 -3.55 -19.38 -8.95
N ARG A 148 -2.63 -19.78 -8.08
CA ARG A 148 -1.78 -20.97 -8.21
C ARG A 148 -2.47 -22.27 -7.72
N GLY A 149 -3.60 -22.16 -7.01
CA GLY A 149 -4.25 -23.30 -6.38
C GLY A 149 -3.43 -23.95 -5.29
N ASN A 150 -2.49 -23.23 -4.70
CA ASN A 150 -1.60 -23.72 -3.64
C ASN A 150 -1.48 -22.65 -2.52
N PRO A 151 -2.07 -22.89 -1.31
CA PRO A 151 -1.99 -21.95 -0.20
C PRO A 151 -0.56 -21.74 0.32
N ASP A 152 0.30 -22.73 0.16
CA ASP A 152 1.71 -22.71 0.58
C ASP A 152 2.66 -22.35 -0.58
N HIS A 153 2.15 -21.58 -1.53
CA HIS A 153 2.92 -21.15 -2.68
C HIS A 153 4.20 -20.39 -2.23
N PRO A 154 5.40 -20.77 -2.72
CA PRO A 154 6.62 -20.05 -2.40
C PRO A 154 6.60 -18.62 -2.95
N GLU A 155 7.33 -17.71 -2.31
CA GLU A 155 7.44 -16.34 -2.80
C GLU A 155 7.97 -16.30 -4.24
N ILE A 156 7.35 -15.44 -5.04
CA ILE A 156 7.78 -15.21 -6.41
C ILE A 156 9.04 -14.34 -6.37
N ASN A 157 10.12 -14.86 -6.94
CA ASN A 157 11.38 -14.13 -7.00
C ASN A 157 11.33 -13.07 -8.09
N VAL A 158 11.12 -11.83 -7.68
CA VAL A 158 11.16 -10.65 -8.55
C VAL A 158 12.29 -9.75 -8.09
N PRO A 159 13.23 -9.35 -8.97
CA PRO A 159 14.29 -8.42 -8.59
C PRO A 159 13.71 -7.10 -8.07
N PHE A 160 14.13 -6.72 -6.86
CA PHE A 160 13.74 -5.46 -6.23
C PHE A 160 14.48 -4.29 -6.88
N SER A 161 13.80 -3.17 -7.05
CA SER A 161 14.38 -1.94 -7.59
C SER A 161 14.08 -0.78 -6.66
N GLY A 162 15.12 -0.09 -6.23
CA GLY A 162 15.01 1.04 -5.29
C GLY A 162 15.49 0.71 -3.87
N ASP A 163 15.07 1.50 -2.92
CA ASP A 163 15.39 1.31 -1.50
C ASP A 163 14.27 0.47 -0.85
N VAL A 164 14.61 -0.66 -0.25
CA VAL A 164 13.69 -1.52 0.56
C VAL A 164 13.23 -0.71 1.78
N HIS A 165 11.98 -0.91 2.20
CA HIS A 165 11.32 -0.11 3.24
C HIS A 165 11.11 1.36 2.84
N ASN A 166 11.01 1.63 1.54
CA ASN A 166 10.40 2.83 1.01
C ASN A 166 9.03 2.46 0.44
N ALA A 167 7.96 2.93 1.02
CA ALA A 167 6.60 2.48 0.68
C ALA A 167 6.28 2.57 -0.82
N LEU A 168 6.77 3.58 -1.55
CA LEU A 168 6.55 3.65 -2.99
C LEU A 168 7.29 2.55 -3.76
N HIS A 169 8.55 2.27 -3.38
CA HIS A 169 9.33 1.22 -4.03
C HIS A 169 8.74 -0.17 -3.72
N ASP A 170 8.25 -0.36 -2.49
CA ASP A 170 7.59 -1.60 -2.08
C ASP A 170 6.26 -1.80 -2.84
N VAL A 171 5.43 -0.76 -3.00
CA VAL A 171 4.22 -0.80 -3.85
C VAL A 171 4.53 -1.22 -5.28
N LEU A 172 5.54 -0.61 -5.90
CA LEU A 172 5.91 -0.93 -7.28
C LEU A 172 6.43 -2.37 -7.43
N HIS A 173 7.20 -2.84 -6.45
CA HIS A 173 7.66 -4.21 -6.39
C HIS A 173 6.50 -5.20 -6.21
N GLN A 174 5.55 -4.91 -5.33
CA GLN A 174 4.35 -5.72 -5.11
C GLN A 174 3.49 -5.83 -6.38
N ILE A 175 3.25 -4.72 -7.08
CA ILE A 175 2.53 -4.74 -8.37
C ILE A 175 3.26 -5.60 -9.40
N LYS A 176 4.58 -5.43 -9.52
CA LYS A 176 5.41 -6.24 -10.43
C LYS A 176 5.33 -7.74 -10.10
N THR A 177 5.28 -8.08 -8.81
CA THR A 177 5.12 -9.46 -8.34
C THR A 177 3.79 -10.04 -8.79
N VAL A 178 2.69 -9.29 -8.66
CA VAL A 178 1.36 -9.71 -9.17
C VAL A 178 1.39 -9.95 -10.67
N PHE A 179 2.07 -9.09 -11.44
CA PHE A 179 2.16 -9.23 -12.90
C PHE A 179 2.97 -10.47 -13.31
N VAL A 180 4.12 -10.70 -12.66
CA VAL A 180 4.94 -11.90 -12.92
C VAL A 180 4.14 -13.17 -12.63
N ALA A 181 3.45 -13.22 -11.47
CA ALA A 181 2.59 -14.35 -11.12
C ALA A 181 1.51 -14.62 -12.17
N SER A 182 0.87 -13.55 -12.67
CA SER A 182 -0.18 -13.66 -13.70
C SER A 182 0.37 -14.15 -15.03
N GLN A 183 1.55 -13.68 -15.46
CA GLN A 183 2.21 -14.12 -16.69
C GLN A 183 2.64 -15.58 -16.65
N GLU A 184 3.18 -16.04 -15.52
CA GLU A 184 3.56 -17.43 -15.35
C GLU A 184 2.33 -18.35 -15.42
N LYS A 185 1.22 -17.95 -14.76
CA LYS A 185 -0.04 -18.70 -14.84
C LYS A 185 -0.61 -18.80 -16.26
N GLN A 186 -0.51 -17.74 -17.05
CA GLN A 186 -0.93 -17.75 -18.44
C GLN A 186 -0.09 -18.71 -19.30
N LYS A 187 1.21 -18.80 -19.05
CA LYS A 187 2.12 -19.73 -19.75
C LYS A 187 1.85 -21.19 -19.39
N GLU A 188 1.45 -21.49 -18.15
CA GLU A 188 1.06 -22.84 -17.73
C GLU A 188 -0.25 -23.30 -18.34
N ALA A 189 -1.13 -22.38 -18.75
CA ALA A 189 -2.43 -22.66 -19.34
C ALA A 189 -2.43 -22.74 -20.88
N ALA A 190 -1.32 -22.39 -21.55
CA ALA A 190 -1.16 -22.36 -23.00
C ALA A 190 -0.44 -23.61 -23.54
#